data_23137756e8f5229340044f09ca8a6eb6
#
_entry.id   23137756e8f5229340044f09ca8a6eb6
#
_cell.length_a   1.000
_cell.length_b   1.000
_cell.length_c   1.000
_cell.angle_alpha   90.00
_cell.angle_beta   90.00
_cell.angle_gamma   90.00
#
_symmetry.space_group_name_H-M   'P 1'
#
loop_
_entity.id
_entity.type
_entity.pdbx_description
1 polymer ?
#
loop_
_entity_poly.entity_id
_entity_poly.type
_entity_poly.pdbx_seq_one_letter_code
_entity_poly.pdbx_strand_id
1 'polypeptide(L)'
;MGENTQNKKIAIIIMASGYSERFGSNKLLESFLDKPLFTYTVDLVASCQAEMKIIATRYEPVIQYVKENVPSMSIVWNAHPERGISESIHLGIRYLKQQKDYEEYAGCCFMVCDQPLLQKESMQELFKSFYTNPEGIHMLSLIHI
;
A
#
# COMPACT_ATOMS: atom_id res chain seq x y z
N MET A 1 22.26 -15.73 17.44
CA MET A 1 21.94 -16.24 16.72
C MET A 1 20.68 -16.18 16.05
N GLY A 2 19.75 -16.57 16.07
CA GLY A 2 18.54 -16.49 15.32
C GLY A 2 17.65 -15.34 15.67
N GLU A 3 18.04 -14.56 16.61
CA GLU A 3 17.14 -13.51 17.06
C GLU A 3 16.89 -12.48 15.98
N ASN A 4 17.84 -12.30 15.05
CA ASN A 4 17.67 -11.29 14.03
C ASN A 4 16.74 -11.72 12.91
N THR A 5 16.26 -12.96 12.93
CA THR A 5 15.33 -13.41 11.91
C THR A 5 13.89 -13.23 12.31
N GLN A 6 13.63 -12.78 13.55
CA GLN A 6 12.27 -12.74 14.06
C GLN A 6 11.46 -11.59 13.53
N ASN A 7 12.04 -10.42 13.40
CA ASN A 7 11.30 -9.24 12.95
C ASN A 7 11.70 -8.91 11.54
N LYS A 8 11.31 -9.75 10.61
CA LYS A 8 11.65 -9.54 9.21
C LYS A 8 10.44 -9.39 8.31
N LYS A 9 9.25 -9.43 8.87
CA LYS A 9 8.05 -9.28 8.07
C LYS A 9 7.82 -7.81 7.74
N ILE A 10 7.30 -7.59 6.55
CA ILE A 10 6.94 -6.25 6.09
C ILE A 10 5.48 -6.25 5.68
N ALA A 11 4.78 -5.19 6.06
CA ALA A 11 3.43 -4.94 5.60
C ALA A 11 3.45 -3.82 4.57
N ILE A 12 2.62 -3.92 3.54
CA ILE A 12 2.40 -2.83 2.60
C ILE A 12 0.99 -2.33 2.81
N ILE A 13 0.86 -1.02 2.99
CA ILE A 13 -0.42 -0.37 3.19
C ILE A 13 -0.64 0.59 2.03
N ILE A 14 -1.66 0.31 1.21
CA ILE A 14 -2.02 1.15 0.08
C ILE A 14 -3.09 2.13 0.52
N MET A 15 -2.85 3.41 0.29
CA MET A 15 -3.80 4.46 0.63
C MET A 15 -4.59 4.82 -0.62
N ALA A 16 -5.80 4.29 -0.72
CA ALA A 16 -6.62 4.41 -1.91
C ALA A 16 -7.96 5.06 -1.61
N SER A 17 -7.96 6.07 -0.73
CA SER A 17 -9.18 6.78 -0.34
C SER A 17 -9.14 8.23 -0.78
N GLY A 18 -8.32 8.57 -1.75
CA GLY A 18 -8.12 9.94 -2.15
C GLY A 18 -9.43 10.68 -2.35
N TYR A 19 -9.51 11.89 -1.78
CA TYR A 19 -10.70 12.71 -1.87
C TYR A 19 -10.36 13.93 -2.72
N SER A 20 -10.98 14.03 -3.89
CA SER A 20 -10.69 15.13 -4.81
C SER A 20 -12.01 15.78 -5.24
N GLU A 21 -12.41 16.82 -4.50
CA GLU A 21 -13.55 17.61 -4.91
C GLU A 21 -13.21 18.47 -6.12
N ARG A 22 -11.93 18.78 -6.27
CA ARG A 22 -11.49 19.80 -7.21
C ARG A 22 -11.89 19.48 -8.65
N PHE A 23 -11.93 18.21 -9.02
CA PHE A 23 -12.19 17.82 -10.39
C PHE A 23 -13.54 17.15 -10.59
N GLY A 24 -14.34 17.04 -9.54
CA GLY A 24 -15.64 16.41 -9.63
C GLY A 24 -15.62 14.94 -9.97
N SER A 25 -14.45 14.30 -10.00
CA SER A 25 -14.33 12.90 -10.30
C SER A 25 -13.20 12.30 -9.47
N ASN A 26 -13.25 10.98 -9.32
CA ASN A 26 -12.23 10.28 -8.58
C ASN A 26 -11.06 9.92 -9.50
N LYS A 27 -9.94 10.57 -9.29
CA LYS A 27 -8.76 10.36 -10.11
C LYS A 27 -8.32 8.90 -10.16
N LEU A 28 -8.49 8.17 -9.06
CA LEU A 28 -8.06 6.78 -9.00
C LEU A 28 -8.83 5.88 -9.97
N LEU A 29 -10.06 6.25 -10.31
CA LEU A 29 -10.89 5.47 -11.20
C LEU A 29 -10.73 5.85 -12.67
N GLU A 30 -9.97 6.89 -12.96
CA GLU A 30 -9.73 7.32 -14.33
C GLU A 30 -8.80 6.36 -15.04
N SER A 31 -8.99 6.24 -16.35
CA SER A 31 -8.17 5.33 -17.14
C SER A 31 -6.79 5.89 -17.41
N PHE A 32 -5.80 5.04 -17.35
CA PHE A 32 -4.46 5.33 -17.80
C PHE A 32 -3.99 4.12 -18.59
N LEU A 33 -3.74 4.31 -19.89
CA LEU A 33 -3.32 3.23 -20.79
C LEU A 33 -4.28 2.04 -20.68
N ASP A 34 -5.56 2.32 -20.83
CA ASP A 34 -6.62 1.30 -20.94
C ASP A 34 -7.06 0.62 -19.67
N LYS A 35 -6.54 1.02 -18.50
CA LYS A 35 -7.07 0.48 -17.26
C LYS A 35 -7.07 1.54 -16.17
N PRO A 36 -7.93 1.40 -15.16
CA PRO A 36 -8.02 2.41 -14.11
C PRO A 36 -6.69 2.61 -13.40
N LEU A 37 -6.44 3.86 -13.03
CA LEU A 37 -5.16 4.25 -12.46
C LEU A 37 -4.77 3.41 -11.24
N PHE A 38 -5.74 3.12 -10.38
CA PHE A 38 -5.43 2.39 -9.13
C PHE A 38 -4.94 0.98 -9.39
N THR A 39 -5.31 0.36 -10.51
CA THR A 39 -4.96 -1.03 -10.74
C THR A 39 -3.45 -1.23 -10.87
N TYR A 40 -2.73 -0.20 -11.33
CA TYR A 40 -1.28 -0.31 -11.47
C TYR A 40 -0.60 -0.54 -10.12
N THR A 41 -1.02 0.21 -9.09
CA THR A 41 -0.46 0.02 -7.76
C THR A 41 -0.89 -1.29 -7.13
N VAL A 42 -2.18 -1.65 -7.28
CA VAL A 42 -2.67 -2.91 -6.73
C VAL A 42 -1.92 -4.09 -7.34
N ASP A 43 -1.76 -4.08 -8.67
CA ASP A 43 -1.05 -5.18 -9.35
C ASP A 43 0.42 -5.22 -8.95
N LEU A 44 1.05 -4.06 -8.80
CA LEU A 44 2.45 -4.00 -8.39
C LEU A 44 2.61 -4.60 -6.99
N VAL A 45 1.76 -4.20 -6.05
CA VAL A 45 1.82 -4.72 -4.69
C VAL A 45 1.53 -6.20 -4.65
N ALA A 46 0.61 -6.67 -5.50
CA ALA A 46 0.31 -8.09 -5.58
C ALA A 46 1.54 -8.90 -5.96
N SER A 47 2.44 -8.32 -6.75
CA SER A 47 3.65 -9.00 -7.19
C SER A 47 4.81 -8.89 -6.19
N CYS A 48 4.68 -8.06 -5.18
CA CYS A 48 5.74 -7.86 -4.20
C CYS A 48 5.71 -8.95 -3.14
N GLN A 49 6.87 -9.19 -2.55
CA GLN A 49 6.97 -10.14 -1.44
C GLN A 49 6.82 -9.38 -0.13
N ALA A 50 5.62 -9.42 0.40
CA ALA A 50 5.32 -8.84 1.70
C ALA A 50 4.36 -9.77 2.42
N GLU A 51 4.51 -9.89 3.71
CA GLU A 51 3.72 -10.83 4.49
C GLU A 51 2.28 -10.36 4.69
N MET A 52 2.05 -9.06 4.65
CA MET A 52 0.71 -8.50 4.80
C MET A 52 0.53 -7.38 3.78
N LYS A 53 -0.58 -7.41 3.07
CA LYS A 53 -0.92 -6.37 2.12
C LYS A 53 -2.29 -5.85 2.47
N ILE A 54 -2.38 -4.55 2.72
CA ILE A 54 -3.58 -3.88 3.19
C ILE A 54 -3.90 -2.73 2.26
N ILE A 55 -5.16 -2.55 1.92
CA ILE A 55 -5.60 -1.40 1.17
C ILE A 55 -6.72 -0.70 1.90
N ALA A 56 -6.56 0.59 2.14
CA ALA A 56 -7.57 1.43 2.77
C ALA A 56 -8.29 2.20 1.67
N THR A 57 -9.58 1.99 1.53
CA THR A 57 -10.34 2.61 0.45
C THR A 57 -11.79 2.77 0.84
N ARG A 58 -12.50 3.62 0.10
CA ARG A 58 -13.94 3.79 0.20
C ARG A 58 -14.63 3.53 -1.14
N TYR A 59 -13.90 3.14 -2.14
CA TYR A 59 -14.44 3.08 -3.50
C TYR A 59 -14.78 1.65 -3.88
N GLU A 60 -16.05 1.42 -4.24
CA GLU A 60 -16.50 0.09 -4.62
C GLU A 60 -15.71 -0.51 -5.78
N PRO A 61 -15.39 0.26 -6.84
CA PRO A 61 -14.60 -0.34 -7.92
C PRO A 61 -13.24 -0.85 -7.46
N VAL A 62 -12.60 -0.17 -6.49
CA VAL A 62 -11.33 -0.63 -5.94
C VAL A 62 -11.55 -1.92 -5.16
N ILE A 63 -12.58 -1.94 -4.31
CA ILE A 63 -12.89 -3.14 -3.52
C ILE A 63 -13.17 -4.32 -4.43
N GLN A 64 -13.99 -4.11 -5.45
CA GLN A 64 -14.35 -5.17 -6.39
C GLN A 64 -13.12 -5.73 -7.10
N TYR A 65 -12.25 -4.85 -7.59
CA TYR A 65 -11.05 -5.27 -8.28
C TYR A 65 -10.15 -6.11 -7.38
N VAL A 66 -9.97 -5.67 -6.14
CA VAL A 66 -9.10 -6.40 -5.20
C VAL A 66 -9.69 -7.77 -4.90
N LYS A 67 -10.99 -7.84 -4.65
CA LYS A 67 -11.62 -9.13 -4.34
C LYS A 67 -11.50 -10.11 -5.50
N GLU A 68 -11.57 -9.62 -6.73
CA GLU A 68 -11.52 -10.49 -7.90
C GLU A 68 -10.11 -10.86 -8.30
N ASN A 69 -9.14 -9.98 -8.09
CA ASN A 69 -7.80 -10.17 -8.63
C ASN A 69 -6.73 -10.41 -7.57
N VAL A 70 -6.91 -9.91 -6.35
CA VAL A 70 -5.92 -10.07 -5.30
C VAL A 70 -6.64 -10.40 -3.99
N PRO A 71 -7.28 -11.59 -3.90
CA PRO A 71 -8.09 -11.91 -2.73
C PRO A 71 -7.29 -12.01 -1.43
N SER A 72 -5.96 -12.13 -1.51
CA SER A 72 -5.14 -12.17 -0.32
C SER A 72 -4.90 -10.80 0.31
N MET A 73 -5.24 -9.72 -0.41
CA MET A 73 -5.07 -8.37 0.11
C MET A 73 -6.24 -8.03 1.04
N SER A 74 -5.91 -7.52 2.22
CA SER A 74 -6.92 -7.14 3.20
C SER A 74 -7.47 -5.76 2.90
N ILE A 75 -8.78 -5.61 2.95
CA ILE A 75 -9.44 -4.34 2.63
C ILE A 75 -9.94 -3.72 3.91
N VAL A 76 -9.60 -2.45 4.13
CA VAL A 76 -10.06 -1.67 5.27
C VAL A 76 -10.90 -0.52 4.73
N TRP A 77 -12.13 -0.41 5.21
CA TRP A 77 -13.05 0.64 4.77
C TRP A 77 -12.67 1.97 5.41
N ASN A 78 -12.51 3.01 4.59
CA ASN A 78 -12.25 4.35 5.10
C ASN A 78 -13.54 5.16 5.03
N ALA A 79 -14.19 5.35 6.16
CA ALA A 79 -15.45 6.09 6.23
C ALA A 79 -15.23 7.61 6.25
N HIS A 80 -14.00 8.06 6.43
CA HIS A 80 -13.70 9.49 6.60
C HIS A 80 -12.55 9.95 5.70
N PRO A 81 -12.73 9.87 4.38
CA PRO A 81 -11.64 10.26 3.47
C PRO A 81 -11.31 11.75 3.55
N GLU A 82 -12.27 12.56 4.04
CA GLU A 82 -12.03 13.98 4.20
C GLU A 82 -10.96 14.29 5.24
N ARG A 83 -10.61 13.31 6.08
CA ARG A 83 -9.55 13.50 7.07
C ARG A 83 -8.16 13.35 6.47
N GLY A 84 -8.10 13.09 5.17
CA GLY A 84 -6.85 13.05 4.44
C GLY A 84 -6.11 11.74 4.59
N ILE A 85 -4.86 11.77 4.16
CA ILE A 85 -4.03 10.58 4.08
C ILE A 85 -3.77 9.95 5.44
N SER A 86 -3.78 10.77 6.50
CA SER A 86 -3.51 10.27 7.85
C SER A 86 -4.56 9.26 8.31
N GLU A 87 -5.81 9.42 7.85
CA GLU A 87 -6.84 8.47 8.22
C GLU A 87 -6.56 7.10 7.65
N SER A 88 -6.16 7.04 6.38
CA SER A 88 -5.81 5.77 5.75
C SER A 88 -4.62 5.11 6.45
N ILE A 89 -3.64 5.91 6.84
CA ILE A 89 -2.48 5.40 7.56
C ILE A 89 -2.91 4.80 8.89
N HIS A 90 -3.74 5.53 9.65
CA HIS A 90 -4.20 5.04 10.95
C HIS A 90 -5.00 3.75 10.81
N LEU A 91 -5.87 3.68 9.81
CA LEU A 91 -6.69 2.49 9.61
C LEU A 91 -5.84 1.28 9.27
N GLY A 92 -4.85 1.47 8.40
CA GLY A 92 -3.96 0.38 8.03
C GLY A 92 -3.13 -0.12 9.19
N ILE A 93 -2.57 0.81 9.96
CA ILE A 93 -1.76 0.45 11.13
C ILE A 93 -2.63 -0.24 12.18
N ARG A 94 -3.84 0.26 12.40
CA ARG A 94 -4.75 -0.37 13.37
C ARG A 94 -5.06 -1.81 12.97
N TYR A 95 -5.31 -2.03 11.68
CA TYR A 95 -5.57 -3.37 11.19
C TYR A 95 -4.37 -4.28 11.44
N LEU A 96 -3.16 -3.78 11.14
CA LEU A 96 -1.95 -4.55 11.34
C LEU A 96 -1.75 -4.91 12.82
N LYS A 97 -2.03 -3.96 13.70
CA LYS A 97 -1.85 -4.19 15.14
C LYS A 97 -2.80 -5.24 15.70
N GLN A 98 -3.90 -5.51 15.01
CA GLN A 98 -4.84 -6.53 15.45
C GLN A 98 -4.42 -7.94 15.06
N GLN A 99 -3.38 -8.08 14.26
CA GLN A 99 -2.91 -9.39 13.83
C GLN A 99 -2.13 -10.07 14.94
N LYS A 100 -2.23 -11.40 15.01
CA LYS A 100 -1.55 -12.15 16.06
C LYS A 100 -0.03 -12.04 15.96
N ASP A 101 0.47 -11.89 14.74
CA ASP A 101 1.90 -11.83 14.51
C ASP A 101 2.42 -10.40 14.37
N TYR A 102 1.67 -9.41 14.85
CA TYR A 102 2.03 -8.01 14.69
C TYR A 102 3.48 -7.74 15.10
N GLU A 103 3.92 -8.33 16.20
CA GLU A 103 5.25 -8.04 16.72
C GLU A 103 6.36 -8.63 15.86
N GLU A 104 6.02 -9.49 14.90
CA GLU A 104 7.01 -10.03 13.98
C GLU A 104 7.29 -9.09 12.81
N TYR A 105 6.55 -7.99 12.71
CA TYR A 105 6.72 -7.07 11.59
C TYR A 105 7.79 -6.04 11.90
N ALA A 106 8.77 -5.94 11.00
CA ALA A 106 9.86 -5.00 11.14
C ALA A 106 9.48 -3.60 10.66
N GLY A 107 8.50 -3.51 9.77
CA GLY A 107 8.11 -2.21 9.27
C GLY A 107 6.93 -2.26 8.33
N CYS A 108 6.50 -1.07 7.91
CA CYS A 108 5.41 -0.89 6.98
C CYS A 108 5.86 -0.02 5.82
N CYS A 109 5.41 -0.35 4.64
CA CYS A 109 5.60 0.47 3.45
C CYS A 109 4.26 1.11 3.10
N PHE A 110 4.22 2.43 3.02
CA PHE A 110 3.01 3.16 2.68
C PHE A 110 3.06 3.60 1.23
N MET A 111 1.98 3.33 0.50
CA MET A 111 1.95 3.64 -0.93
C MET A 111 0.68 4.37 -1.27
N VAL A 112 0.82 5.41 -2.10
CA VAL A 112 -0.33 6.04 -2.72
C VAL A 112 -0.70 5.26 -3.99
N CYS A 113 -1.89 5.51 -4.51
CA CYS A 113 -2.43 4.69 -5.58
C CYS A 113 -2.45 5.40 -6.93
N ASP A 114 -1.68 6.47 -7.09
CA ASP A 114 -1.70 7.29 -8.28
C ASP A 114 -0.34 7.35 -8.98
N GLN A 115 0.44 6.26 -8.90
CA GLN A 115 1.76 6.21 -9.52
C GLN A 115 1.85 5.02 -10.46
N PRO A 116 1.28 5.13 -11.67
CA PRO A 116 1.19 3.97 -12.56
C PRO A 116 2.52 3.52 -13.14
N LEU A 117 3.54 4.37 -13.10
CA LEU A 117 4.83 4.02 -13.68
C LEU A 117 5.82 3.46 -12.67
N LEU A 118 5.40 3.31 -11.43
CA LEU A 118 6.25 2.72 -10.41
C LEU A 118 6.51 1.25 -10.74
N GLN A 119 7.75 0.81 -10.62
CA GLN A 119 8.15 -0.50 -11.06
C GLN A 119 8.53 -1.41 -9.90
N LYS A 120 8.44 -2.72 -10.15
CA LYS A 120 8.76 -3.72 -9.14
C LYS A 120 10.21 -3.61 -8.66
N GLU A 121 11.12 -3.27 -9.56
CA GLU A 121 12.53 -3.12 -9.21
C GLU A 121 12.73 -2.01 -8.18
N SER A 122 11.97 -0.92 -8.29
CA SER A 122 12.05 0.16 -7.30
C SER A 122 11.59 -0.31 -5.94
N MET A 123 10.55 -1.13 -5.90
CA MET A 123 10.07 -1.68 -4.64
C MET A 123 11.09 -2.62 -4.01
N GLN A 124 11.74 -3.44 -4.84
CA GLN A 124 12.76 -4.35 -4.35
C GLN A 124 13.95 -3.60 -3.75
N GLU A 125 14.35 -2.51 -4.39
CA GLU A 125 15.43 -1.68 -3.85
C GLU A 125 15.05 -1.03 -2.54
N LEU A 126 13.81 -0.57 -2.44
CA LEU A 126 13.33 0.04 -1.20
C LEU A 126 13.36 -0.97 -0.06
N PHE A 127 12.88 -2.17 -0.31
CA PHE A 127 12.88 -3.21 0.71
C PHE A 127 14.29 -3.61 1.10
N LYS A 128 15.18 -3.73 0.12
CA LYS A 128 16.58 -4.06 0.40
C LYS A 128 17.22 -2.98 1.28
N SER A 129 16.96 -1.72 0.97
CA SER A 129 17.47 -0.61 1.76
C SER A 129 16.94 -0.69 3.20
N PHE A 130 15.67 -1.01 3.35
CA PHE A 130 15.07 -1.13 4.68
C PHE A 130 15.72 -2.26 5.46
N TYR A 131 15.92 -3.42 4.84
CA TYR A 131 16.51 -4.56 5.55
C TYR A 131 17.96 -4.28 5.96
N THR A 132 18.64 -3.44 5.18
CA THR A 132 20.02 -3.06 5.52
C THR A 132 20.04 -2.10 6.70
N ASN A 133 19.05 -1.20 6.80
CA ASN A 133 19.00 -0.21 7.87
C ASN A 133 17.56 -0.07 8.36
N PRO A 134 17.06 -1.05 9.13
CA PRO A 134 15.64 -1.06 9.47
C PRO A 134 15.19 0.05 10.41
N GLU A 135 16.10 0.76 11.04
CA GLU A 135 15.73 1.86 11.92
C GLU A 135 15.58 3.19 11.18
N GLY A 136 15.95 3.23 9.92
CA GLY A 136 15.85 4.46 9.14
C GLY A 136 14.52 4.60 8.44
N ILE A 137 14.29 5.80 7.92
CA ILE A 137 13.17 6.06 7.03
C ILE A 137 13.68 5.99 5.62
N HIS A 138 13.04 5.16 4.80
CA HIS A 138 13.46 4.93 3.43
C HIS A 138 12.41 5.47 2.48
N MET A 139 12.83 6.27 1.52
CA MET A 139 11.92 6.91 0.59
C MET A 139 12.26 6.53 -0.83
N LEU A 140 11.21 6.30 -1.61
CA LEU A 140 11.35 6.02 -3.01
C LEU A 140 11.48 7.34 -3.76
N SER A 141 12.48 7.43 -4.61
CA SER A 141 12.67 8.64 -5.41
C SER A 141 11.88 8.51 -6.70
N LEU A 142 10.99 9.47 -6.93
CA LEU A 142 10.20 9.48 -8.15
C LEU A 142 10.96 10.08 -9.33
N ILE A 143 12.13 10.65 -9.07
CA ILE A 143 12.92 11.28 -10.12
C ILE A 143 13.40 10.25 -11.14
N HIS A 144 13.55 9.02 -10.70
CA HIS A 144 14.11 7.97 -11.55
C HIS A 144 13.04 7.17 -12.29
N ILE A 145 11.80 7.62 -12.26
CA ILE A 145 10.71 6.92 -12.93
C ILE A 145 10.41 7.45 -14.32
#